data_100d18bb3b81580b71c31a0f9fcd6c4e
#
_entry.id   100d18bb3b81580b71c31a0f9fcd6c4e
#
_cell.length_a   1.000
_cell.length_b   1.000
_cell.length_c   1.000
_cell.angle_alpha   90.00
_cell.angle_beta   90.00
_cell.angle_gamma   90.00
#
_symmetry.space_group_name_H-M   'P 1'
#
loop_
_entity.id
_entity.type
_entity.pdbx_description
1 polymer ?
#
loop_
_entity_poly.entity_id
_entity_poly.type
_entity_poly.pdbx_seq_one_letter_code
_entity_poly.pdbx_strand_id
1 'polypeptide(L)'
;MHPPRPGEVVGEGLHQSPGHHGRRESRLLDVYNERPVRLSAKVSIPVREHPKFNFVGKLLGPRGSSLKQLQEETMTKMAVLGRGSMRNKQQEEELRSSTDPKHLHLREDLHVEITAFASPAEAHARLAYALTEVGYFRSTCTCT
;
A
#
# COMPACT_ATOMS: atom_id res chain seq x y z
N MET A 1 -35.93 -48.48 -44.16
CA MET A 1 -34.83 -48.29 -43.18
C MET A 1 -34.05 -47.04 -43.59
N HIS A 2 -34.25 -45.95 -42.87
CA HIS A 2 -33.40 -44.77 -43.06
C HIS A 2 -32.21 -44.87 -42.15
N PRO A 3 -30.98 -44.66 -42.62
CA PRO A 3 -29.85 -44.58 -41.77
C PRO A 3 -29.96 -43.35 -40.87
N PRO A 4 -29.53 -43.42 -39.64
CA PRO A 4 -29.59 -42.26 -38.77
C PRO A 4 -28.70 -41.17 -39.35
N ARG A 5 -29.23 -39.94 -39.37
CA ARG A 5 -28.47 -38.77 -39.82
C ARG A 5 -27.26 -38.57 -38.89
N PRO A 6 -26.07 -38.38 -39.45
CA PRO A 6 -24.93 -38.03 -38.62
C PRO A 6 -25.15 -36.61 -38.06
N GLY A 7 -25.34 -36.52 -36.78
CA GLY A 7 -25.50 -35.22 -36.06
C GLY A 7 -26.59 -35.15 -35.05
N GLU A 8 -27.42 -36.15 -34.90
CA GLU A 8 -28.39 -36.15 -33.81
C GLU A 8 -27.73 -36.73 -32.55
N VAL A 9 -27.00 -35.87 -31.86
CA VAL A 9 -26.57 -36.14 -30.51
C VAL A 9 -27.81 -36.00 -29.68
N VAL A 10 -28.41 -37.12 -29.30
CA VAL A 10 -29.44 -37.15 -28.26
C VAL A 10 -28.71 -36.73 -26.99
N GLY A 11 -28.83 -35.46 -26.67
CA GLY A 11 -28.34 -34.93 -25.41
C GLY A 11 -29.15 -35.54 -24.28
N GLU A 12 -28.69 -36.67 -23.76
CA GLU A 12 -29.10 -37.05 -22.45
C GLU A 12 -28.73 -35.92 -21.50
N GLY A 13 -29.76 -35.25 -21.02
CA GLY A 13 -29.62 -34.24 -20.01
C GLY A 13 -28.97 -34.85 -18.77
N LEU A 14 -27.67 -34.69 -18.68
CA LEU A 14 -26.98 -34.82 -17.43
C LEU A 14 -27.50 -33.71 -16.52
N HIS A 15 -28.49 -34.05 -15.72
CA HIS A 15 -28.82 -33.27 -14.54
C HIS A 15 -27.61 -33.33 -13.61
N GLN A 16 -26.63 -32.50 -13.91
CA GLN A 16 -25.63 -32.19 -12.91
C GLN A 16 -26.29 -31.24 -11.94
N SER A 17 -26.60 -31.78 -10.79
CA SER A 17 -26.84 -30.96 -9.60
C SER A 17 -25.72 -29.94 -9.51
N PRO A 18 -26.01 -28.64 -9.28
CA PRO A 18 -24.96 -27.67 -9.04
C PRO A 18 -24.33 -28.01 -7.70
N GLY A 19 -23.34 -28.89 -7.75
CA GLY A 19 -22.42 -28.98 -6.64
C GLY A 19 -21.81 -27.59 -6.50
N HIS A 20 -21.99 -27.02 -5.35
CA HIS A 20 -21.31 -25.79 -4.93
C HIS A 20 -19.79 -26.05 -4.85
N HIS A 21 -19.21 -26.38 -5.98
CA HIS A 21 -17.79 -26.16 -6.13
C HIS A 21 -17.68 -24.67 -6.40
N GLY A 22 -17.27 -23.95 -5.37
CA GLY A 22 -16.90 -22.57 -5.51
C GLY A 22 -15.96 -22.47 -6.68
N ARG A 23 -16.50 -22.14 -7.84
CA ARG A 23 -15.75 -21.73 -8.98
C ARG A 23 -14.94 -20.55 -8.49
N ARG A 24 -13.66 -20.77 -8.24
CA ARG A 24 -12.73 -19.67 -8.19
C ARG A 24 -12.79 -19.07 -9.60
N GLU A 25 -13.71 -18.14 -9.75
CA GLU A 25 -13.65 -17.28 -10.91
C GLU A 25 -12.24 -16.69 -10.90
N SER A 26 -11.43 -17.16 -11.79
CA SER A 26 -10.17 -16.49 -12.09
C SER A 26 -10.57 -15.11 -12.57
N ARG A 27 -10.64 -14.14 -11.65
CA ARG A 27 -10.87 -12.76 -12.02
C ARG A 27 -9.68 -12.35 -12.86
N LEU A 28 -9.87 -12.37 -14.15
CA LEU A 28 -8.92 -11.76 -15.08
C LEU A 28 -8.89 -10.28 -14.74
N LEU A 29 -7.72 -9.82 -14.31
CA LEU A 29 -7.46 -8.41 -14.11
C LEU A 29 -7.44 -7.72 -15.47
N ASP A 30 -8.44 -6.89 -15.75
CA ASP A 30 -8.38 -5.99 -16.88
C ASP A 30 -7.56 -4.76 -16.48
N VAL A 31 -6.28 -4.80 -16.81
CA VAL A 31 -5.32 -3.75 -16.43
C VAL A 31 -5.70 -2.38 -16.99
N TYR A 32 -6.53 -2.34 -18.03
CA TYR A 32 -6.89 -1.10 -18.70
C TYR A 32 -8.23 -0.49 -18.24
N ASN A 33 -9.15 -1.30 -17.76
CA ASN A 33 -10.51 -0.88 -17.41
C ASN A 33 -10.85 -0.97 -15.92
N GLU A 34 -9.94 -1.44 -15.10
CA GLU A 34 -10.17 -1.53 -13.66
C GLU A 34 -10.20 -0.13 -13.02
N ARG A 35 -11.16 0.06 -12.13
CA ARG A 35 -11.31 1.32 -11.40
C ARG A 35 -10.09 1.55 -10.50
N PRO A 36 -9.61 2.80 -10.40
CA PRO A 36 -8.54 3.13 -9.48
C PRO A 36 -8.87 2.76 -8.04
N VAL A 37 -7.91 2.19 -7.36
CA VAL A 37 -7.99 1.86 -5.93
C VAL A 37 -6.92 2.61 -5.17
N ARG A 38 -7.21 2.87 -3.90
CA ARG A 38 -6.24 3.44 -2.97
C ARG A 38 -5.67 2.33 -2.11
N LEU A 39 -4.36 2.13 -2.19
CA LEU A 39 -3.63 1.22 -1.34
C LEU A 39 -2.70 2.02 -0.43
N SER A 40 -2.64 1.64 0.84
CA SER A 40 -1.77 2.26 1.82
C SER A 40 -0.96 1.23 2.57
N ALA A 41 0.26 1.59 2.93
CA ALA A 41 1.12 0.82 3.81
C ALA A 41 1.81 1.74 4.80
N LYS A 42 2.05 1.24 6.00
CA LYS A 42 2.80 1.94 7.06
C LYS A 42 4.14 1.26 7.25
N VAL A 43 5.22 2.02 7.16
CA VAL A 43 6.58 1.54 7.41
C VAL A 43 7.07 2.13 8.73
N SER A 44 7.28 1.28 9.71
CA SER A 44 7.78 1.69 11.02
C SER A 44 9.24 2.16 10.93
N ILE A 45 9.54 3.27 11.60
CA ILE A 45 10.89 3.81 11.71
C ILE A 45 11.46 3.39 13.07
N PRO A 46 12.67 2.79 13.11
CA PRO A 46 13.25 2.20 14.35
C PRO A 46 13.86 3.27 15.26
N VAL A 47 13.08 4.25 15.72
CA VAL A 47 13.55 5.34 16.58
C VAL A 47 13.97 4.84 17.95
N ARG A 48 13.32 3.79 18.45
CA ARG A 48 13.64 3.22 19.78
C ARG A 48 15.00 2.53 19.79
N GLU A 49 15.40 1.94 18.68
CA GLU A 49 16.69 1.27 18.52
C GLU A 49 17.83 2.28 18.34
N HIS A 50 17.54 3.42 17.71
CA HIS A 50 18.52 4.47 17.40
C HIS A 50 18.00 5.86 17.80
N PRO A 51 17.86 6.15 19.11
CA PRO A 51 17.22 7.38 19.58
C PRO A 51 18.02 8.65 19.27
N LYS A 52 19.32 8.54 19.04
CA LYS A 52 20.18 9.68 18.70
C LYS A 52 20.18 10.04 17.21
N PHE A 53 19.62 9.16 16.38
CA PHE A 53 19.62 9.35 14.92
C PHE A 53 18.37 10.11 14.49
N ASN A 54 18.56 11.18 13.72
CA ASN A 54 17.46 11.97 13.18
C ASN A 54 16.94 11.37 11.86
N PHE A 55 16.09 10.35 11.97
CA PHE A 55 15.48 9.71 10.81
C PHE A 55 14.59 10.66 9.99
N VAL A 56 13.81 11.47 10.67
CA VAL A 56 12.88 12.40 10.03
C VAL A 56 13.65 13.42 9.18
N GLY A 57 14.67 14.04 9.76
CA GLY A 57 15.48 15.02 9.04
C GLY A 57 16.21 14.42 7.84
N LYS A 58 16.72 13.19 7.98
CA LYS A 58 17.42 12.51 6.89
C LYS A 58 16.48 12.05 5.79
N LEU A 59 15.31 11.55 6.13
CA LEU A 59 14.30 11.12 5.17
C LEU A 59 13.72 12.31 4.39
N LEU A 60 13.40 13.38 5.09
CA LEU A 60 12.91 14.60 4.45
C LEU A 60 13.97 15.27 3.57
N GLY A 61 15.23 15.24 4.02
CA GLY A 61 16.32 15.96 3.37
C GLY A 61 16.19 17.47 3.49
N PRO A 62 17.06 18.23 2.80
CA PRO A 62 17.04 19.68 2.82
C PRO A 62 15.71 20.20 2.26
N ARG A 63 14.97 20.97 3.05
CA ARG A 63 13.66 21.54 2.68
C ARG A 63 12.59 20.51 2.25
N GLY A 64 12.73 19.25 2.68
CA GLY A 64 11.82 18.18 2.28
C GLY A 64 12.02 17.67 0.85
N SER A 65 13.12 18.02 0.20
CA SER A 65 13.36 17.67 -1.20
C SER A 65 13.57 16.18 -1.45
N SER A 66 14.20 15.47 -0.54
CA SER A 66 14.46 14.02 -0.69
C SER A 66 13.17 13.22 -0.66
N LEU A 67 12.27 13.50 0.27
CA LEU A 67 10.98 12.83 0.33
C LEU A 67 10.11 13.18 -0.87
N LYS A 68 10.14 14.42 -1.30
CA LYS A 68 9.40 14.87 -2.49
C LYS A 68 9.88 14.16 -3.76
N GLN A 69 11.19 14.07 -3.95
CA GLN A 69 11.77 13.33 -5.07
C GLN A 69 11.37 11.86 -5.04
N LEU A 70 11.43 11.22 -3.88
CA LEU A 70 11.04 9.84 -3.70
C LEU A 70 9.55 9.60 -4.05
N GLN A 71 8.68 10.50 -3.66
CA GLN A 71 7.26 10.47 -4.04
C GLN A 71 7.07 10.55 -5.57
N GLU A 72 7.80 11.42 -6.23
CA GLU A 72 7.75 11.59 -7.68
C GLU A 72 8.28 10.35 -8.41
N GLU A 73 9.40 9.79 -7.97
CA GLU A 73 10.01 8.59 -8.56
C GLU A 73 9.13 7.34 -8.41
N THR A 74 8.50 7.19 -7.26
CA THR A 74 7.65 6.03 -6.98
C THR A 74 6.19 6.23 -7.37
N MET A 75 5.81 7.43 -7.76
CA MET A 75 4.42 7.82 -8.06
C MET A 75 3.45 7.50 -6.92
N THR A 76 3.89 7.71 -5.69
CA THR A 76 3.11 7.52 -4.47
C THR A 76 3.06 8.80 -3.65
N LYS A 77 2.17 8.85 -2.68
CA LYS A 77 2.17 9.88 -1.65
C LYS A 77 2.79 9.30 -0.39
N MET A 78 3.71 10.03 0.19
CA MET A 78 4.36 9.65 1.44
C MET A 78 4.18 10.73 2.49
N ALA A 79 3.90 10.32 3.71
CA ALA A 79 3.78 11.21 4.84
C ALA A 79 4.51 10.62 6.05
N VAL A 80 5.29 11.42 6.73
CA VAL A 80 5.92 11.04 8.01
C VAL A 80 4.94 11.38 9.12
N LEU A 81 4.45 10.37 9.78
CA LEU A 81 3.42 10.47 10.83
C LEU A 81 3.90 9.81 12.12
N GLY A 82 3.18 10.10 13.19
CA GLY A 82 3.47 9.52 14.47
C GLY A 82 4.26 10.44 15.41
N ARG A 83 4.65 9.89 16.53
CA ARG A 83 5.36 10.62 17.58
C ARG A 83 6.76 11.03 17.12
N GLY A 84 7.05 12.32 17.13
CA GLY A 84 8.31 12.89 16.68
C GLY A 84 8.29 13.37 15.22
N SER A 85 7.15 13.29 14.55
CA SER A 85 6.99 13.75 13.15
C SER A 85 6.93 15.28 13.01
N MET A 86 6.57 15.99 14.08
CA MET A 86 6.47 17.45 14.08
C MET A 86 7.77 18.11 14.54
N ARG A 87 8.09 19.27 13.95
CA ARG A 87 9.26 20.07 14.36
C ARG A 87 9.13 20.63 15.78
N ASN A 88 7.96 21.12 16.12
CA ASN A 88 7.70 21.71 17.42
C ASN A 88 7.15 20.64 18.38
N LYS A 89 7.99 20.21 19.30
CA LYS A 89 7.64 19.18 20.30
C LYS A 89 6.51 19.62 21.24
N GLN A 90 6.45 20.90 21.60
CA GLN A 90 5.40 21.41 22.48
C GLN A 90 4.04 21.40 21.78
N GLN A 91 3.99 21.85 20.54
CA GLN A 91 2.78 21.80 19.73
C GLN A 91 2.32 20.37 19.48
N GLU A 92 3.24 19.44 19.22
CA GLU A 92 2.95 18.02 19.10
C GLU A 92 2.31 17.45 20.36
N GLU A 93 2.83 17.80 21.54
CA GLU A 93 2.30 17.37 22.84
C GLU A 93 0.87 17.87 23.06
N GLU A 94 0.61 19.14 22.77
CA GLU A 94 -0.71 19.75 22.85
C GLU A 94 -1.70 19.05 21.89
N LEU A 95 -1.30 18.84 20.66
CA LEU A 95 -2.13 18.16 19.64
C LEU A 95 -2.35 16.68 19.96
N ARG A 96 -1.37 16.01 20.59
CA ARG A 96 -1.49 14.62 21.01
C ARG A 96 -2.51 14.44 22.12
N SER A 97 -2.63 15.40 23.02
CA SER A 97 -3.65 15.41 24.08
C SER A 97 -5.03 15.77 23.56
N SER A 98 -5.11 16.36 22.37
CA SER A 98 -6.36 16.65 21.67
C SER A 98 -7.09 15.38 21.25
N THR A 99 -8.41 15.41 21.27
CA THR A 99 -9.27 14.32 20.79
C THR A 99 -9.58 14.40 19.30
N ASP A 100 -8.96 15.33 18.58
CA ASP A 100 -9.18 15.53 17.15
C ASP A 100 -8.71 14.30 16.34
N PRO A 101 -9.56 13.69 15.49
CA PRO A 101 -9.19 12.56 14.64
C PRO A 101 -7.97 12.80 13.75
N LYS A 102 -7.74 14.06 13.35
CA LYS A 102 -6.59 14.43 12.51
C LYS A 102 -5.24 14.23 13.20
N HIS A 103 -5.23 14.24 14.52
CA HIS A 103 -4.01 14.14 15.33
C HIS A 103 -3.88 12.81 16.07
N LEU A 104 -4.76 11.85 15.81
CA LEU A 104 -4.69 10.51 16.41
C LEU A 104 -3.39 9.78 16.06
N HIS A 105 -2.82 10.03 14.88
CA HIS A 105 -1.55 9.45 14.45
C HIS A 105 -0.38 9.79 15.38
N LEU A 106 -0.45 10.91 16.12
CA LEU A 106 0.59 11.33 17.07
C LEU A 106 0.73 10.39 18.28
N ARG A 107 -0.26 9.54 18.51
CA ARG A 107 -0.22 8.49 19.54
C ARG A 107 0.50 7.23 19.07
N GLU A 108 0.59 7.04 17.76
CA GLU A 108 1.32 5.92 17.17
C GLU A 108 2.84 6.18 17.16
N ASP A 109 3.62 5.11 17.06
CA ASP A 109 5.05 5.22 16.84
C ASP A 109 5.36 5.87 15.49
N LEU A 110 6.53 6.47 15.37
CA LEU A 110 6.95 7.14 14.15
C LEU A 110 6.97 6.15 12.96
N HIS A 111 6.29 6.53 11.90
CA HIS A 111 6.17 5.72 10.69
C HIS A 111 6.04 6.58 9.45
N VAL A 112 6.31 5.98 8.30
CA VAL A 112 6.02 6.56 6.99
C VAL A 112 4.77 5.90 6.44
N GLU A 113 3.75 6.68 6.15
CA GLU A 113 2.56 6.20 5.44
C GLU A 113 2.75 6.42 3.95
N ILE A 114 2.63 5.35 3.18
CA ILE A 114 2.77 5.36 1.73
C ILE A 114 1.42 5.03 1.13
N THR A 115 0.93 5.88 0.24
CA THR A 115 -0.36 5.69 -0.43
C THR A 115 -0.19 5.72 -1.93
N ALA A 116 -0.69 4.69 -2.60
CA ALA A 116 -0.75 4.59 -4.06
C ALA A 116 -2.20 4.64 -4.53
N PHE A 117 -2.48 5.45 -5.53
CA PHE A 117 -3.79 5.57 -6.15
C PHE A 117 -3.67 5.35 -7.65
N ALA A 118 -4.05 4.18 -8.10
CA ALA A 118 -3.98 3.77 -9.50
C ALA A 118 -4.88 2.54 -9.72
N SER A 119 -4.89 1.99 -10.94
CA SER A 119 -5.49 0.68 -11.18
C SER A 119 -4.88 -0.37 -10.23
N PRO A 120 -5.61 -1.44 -9.85
CA PRO A 120 -5.12 -2.39 -8.84
C PRO A 120 -3.72 -2.92 -9.08
N ALA A 121 -3.41 -3.37 -10.28
CA ALA A 121 -2.09 -3.89 -10.62
C ALA A 121 -1.00 -2.82 -10.50
N GLU A 122 -1.26 -1.62 -11.02
CA GLU A 122 -0.32 -0.51 -10.97
C GLU A 122 -0.16 0.03 -9.54
N ALA A 123 -1.23 0.11 -8.77
CA ALA A 123 -1.17 0.54 -7.37
C ALA A 123 -0.31 -0.41 -6.54
N HIS A 124 -0.44 -1.72 -6.71
CA HIS A 124 0.41 -2.71 -6.06
C HIS A 124 1.88 -2.58 -6.49
N ALA A 125 2.14 -2.39 -7.78
CA ALA A 125 3.49 -2.21 -8.31
C ALA A 125 4.16 -0.94 -7.75
N ARG A 126 3.45 0.18 -7.74
CA ARG A 126 3.95 1.44 -7.17
C ARG A 126 4.23 1.32 -5.67
N LEU A 127 3.32 0.69 -4.94
CA LEU A 127 3.47 0.48 -3.51
C LEU A 127 4.67 -0.43 -3.20
N ALA A 128 4.84 -1.51 -3.94
CA ALA A 128 5.98 -2.42 -3.80
C ALA A 128 7.32 -1.71 -4.06
N TYR A 129 7.39 -0.91 -5.10
CA TYR A 129 8.58 -0.11 -5.41
C TYR A 129 8.88 0.92 -4.31
N ALA A 130 7.87 1.64 -3.85
CA ALA A 130 8.01 2.59 -2.76
C ALA A 130 8.49 1.93 -1.45
N LEU A 131 7.95 0.77 -1.11
CA LEU A 131 8.38 -0.01 0.06
C LEU A 131 9.84 -0.44 -0.04
N THR A 132 10.31 -0.83 -1.22
CA THR A 132 11.71 -1.19 -1.48
C THR A 132 12.63 0.00 -1.24
N GLU A 133 12.30 1.17 -1.77
CA GLU A 133 13.09 2.39 -1.63
C GLU A 133 13.14 2.88 -0.17
N VAL A 134 12.02 2.91 0.51
CA VAL A 134 11.95 3.29 1.93
C VAL A 134 12.67 2.26 2.82
N GLY A 135 12.54 0.98 2.50
CA GLY A 135 13.26 -0.10 3.18
C GLY A 135 14.78 0.00 3.02
N TYR A 136 15.24 0.33 1.83
CA TYR A 136 16.67 0.59 1.57
C TYR A 136 17.18 1.77 2.39
N PHE A 137 16.46 2.87 2.41
CA PHE A 137 16.79 4.03 3.24
C PHE A 137 16.91 3.65 4.72
N ARG A 138 15.96 2.88 5.24
CA ARG A 138 15.99 2.39 6.62
C ARG A 138 17.25 1.57 6.90
N SER A 139 17.61 0.66 6.01
CA SER A 139 18.78 -0.21 6.16
C SER A 139 20.09 0.56 6.12
N THR A 140 20.23 1.53 5.22
CA THR A 140 21.45 2.36 5.14
C THR A 140 21.65 3.24 6.36
N CYS A 141 20.56 3.68 6.98
CA CYS A 141 20.63 4.49 8.19
C CYS A 141 21.02 3.68 9.43
N THR A 142 20.76 2.39 9.46
CA THR A 142 21.10 1.53 10.60
C THR A 142 22.51 0.95 10.54
N CYS A 143 23.18 1.01 9.41
CA CYS A 143 24.55 0.49 9.20
C CYS A 143 25.67 1.44 9.65
N THR A 144 25.35 2.57 10.20
CA THR A 144 26.32 3.49 10.86
C THR A 144 26.13 3.46 12.38
#